data_86723842cbb91fa3231fa7bff4375d6b
#
_entry.id   86723842cbb91fa3231fa7bff4375d6b
#
_cell.length_a   1.000
_cell.length_b   1.000
_cell.length_c   1.000
_cell.angle_alpha   90.00
_cell.angle_beta   90.00
_cell.angle_gamma   90.00
#
_symmetry.space_group_name_H-M   'P 1'
#
loop_
_entity.id
_entity.type
_entity.pdbx_description
1 polymer ?
#
loop_
_entity_poly.entity_id
_entity_poly.type
_entity_poly.pdbx_seq_one_letter_code
_entity_poly.pdbx_strand_id
1 'polypeptide(L)'
;MLIKNSKKIVIKLGSSTVVDGKGKFKKKWVTSLIKDIKKFRGKSDLVIVSSGAIALGQNYLKIKKKKIKLEMSQAIASIGQIHLAGEFQKLFDKYKIKTSQILISPDDTEQRRRALNVR
;
A
#
# COMPACT_ATOMS: atom_id res chain seq x y z
N MET A 1 15.92 9.63 18.97
CA MET A 1 15.07 8.56 18.42
C MET A 1 15.71 7.90 17.23
N LEU A 2 15.69 6.58 17.18
CA LEU A 2 16.29 5.80 16.09
C LEU A 2 15.66 6.11 14.73
N ILE A 3 14.36 6.37 14.67
CA ILE A 3 13.64 6.67 13.42
C ILE A 3 14.16 7.94 12.74
N LYS A 4 14.44 8.99 13.52
CA LYS A 4 14.92 10.26 12.97
C LYS A 4 16.30 10.15 12.31
N ASN A 5 17.10 9.19 12.77
CA ASN A 5 18.46 8.99 12.25
C ASN A 5 18.51 7.95 11.13
N SER A 6 17.39 7.30 10.80
CA SER A 6 17.33 6.30 9.76
C SER A 6 17.32 6.95 8.38
N LYS A 7 18.12 6.42 7.45
CA LYS A 7 18.14 6.89 6.06
C LYS A 7 16.97 6.37 5.25
N LYS A 8 16.49 5.19 5.58
CA LYS A 8 15.36 4.54 4.90
C LYS A 8 14.35 4.07 5.95
N ILE A 9 13.09 4.36 5.71
CA ILE A 9 12.00 3.96 6.61
C ILE A 9 11.00 3.15 5.79
N VAL A 10 10.66 1.96 6.26
CA VAL A 10 9.63 1.12 5.65
C VAL A 10 8.47 1.00 6.64
N ILE A 11 7.28 1.38 6.18
CA ILE A 11 6.06 1.28 6.97
C ILE A 11 5.15 0.25 6.31
N LYS A 12 4.82 -0.81 7.04
CA LYS A 12 3.91 -1.84 6.57
C LYS A 12 2.51 -1.59 7.14
N LEU A 13 1.52 -1.52 6.25
CA LEU A 13 0.13 -1.29 6.61
C LEU A 13 -0.73 -2.48 6.20
N GLY A 14 -1.36 -3.11 7.17
CA GLY A 14 -2.27 -4.22 6.92
C GLY A 14 -3.59 -3.75 6.33
N SER A 15 -4.37 -4.69 5.78
CA SER A 15 -5.63 -4.40 5.11
C SER A 15 -6.63 -3.68 6.04
N SER A 16 -6.82 -4.19 7.26
CA SER A 16 -7.75 -3.61 8.23
C SER A 16 -7.30 -2.25 8.76
N THR A 17 -6.03 -1.91 8.58
CA THR A 17 -5.50 -0.60 8.97
C THR A 17 -5.90 0.49 7.98
N VAL A 18 -5.96 0.15 6.70
CA VAL A 18 -6.23 1.14 5.64
C VAL A 18 -7.66 1.07 5.09
N VAL A 19 -8.36 -0.04 5.30
CA VAL A 19 -9.73 -0.24 4.82
C VAL A 19 -10.62 -0.65 5.99
N ASP A 20 -11.77 0.00 6.14
CA ASP A 20 -12.71 -0.31 7.22
C ASP A 20 -13.55 -1.55 6.91
N GLY A 21 -14.41 -1.95 7.87
CA GLY A 21 -15.27 -3.12 7.71
C GLY A 21 -16.31 -3.01 6.59
N LYS A 22 -16.54 -1.80 6.07
CA LYS A 22 -17.44 -1.55 4.95
C LYS A 22 -16.71 -1.47 3.61
N GLY A 23 -15.40 -1.70 3.60
CA GLY A 23 -14.58 -1.65 2.39
C GLY A 23 -14.20 -0.24 1.96
N LYS A 24 -14.30 0.74 2.84
CA LYS A 24 -13.91 2.13 2.54
C LYS A 24 -12.51 2.43 3.04
N PHE A 25 -11.78 3.21 2.27
CA PHE A 25 -10.44 3.66 2.64
C PHE A 25 -10.51 4.58 3.87
N LYS A 26 -9.66 4.31 4.85
CA LYS A 26 -9.63 5.09 6.10
C LYS A 26 -8.87 6.39 5.95
N LYS A 27 -9.48 7.38 5.30
CA LYS A 27 -8.85 8.66 4.97
C LYS A 27 -8.34 9.41 6.20
N LYS A 28 -9.12 9.46 7.25
CA LYS A 28 -8.74 10.19 8.47
C LYS A 28 -7.51 9.58 9.13
N TRP A 29 -7.48 8.25 9.21
CA TRP A 29 -6.36 7.56 9.82
C TRP A 29 -5.09 7.75 9.00
N VAL A 30 -5.18 7.57 7.67
CA VAL A 30 -4.03 7.73 6.78
C VAL A 30 -3.55 9.18 6.78
N THR A 31 -4.47 10.15 6.85
CA THR A 31 -4.10 11.56 6.97
C THR A 31 -3.28 11.80 8.25
N SER A 32 -3.68 11.21 9.38
CA SER A 32 -2.92 11.31 10.62
C SER A 32 -1.52 10.73 10.47
N LEU A 33 -1.42 9.57 9.79
CA LEU A 33 -0.13 8.94 9.52
C LEU A 33 0.75 9.85 8.66
N ILE A 34 0.20 10.48 7.63
CA ILE A 34 0.95 11.39 6.75
C ILE A 34 1.46 12.60 7.52
N LYS A 35 0.66 13.15 8.42
CA LYS A 35 1.09 14.26 9.28
C LYS A 35 2.27 13.86 10.15
N ASP A 36 2.22 12.65 10.72
CA ASP A 36 3.32 12.12 11.52
C ASP A 36 4.57 11.90 10.67
N ILE A 37 4.41 11.32 9.49
CA ILE A 37 5.49 11.11 8.54
C ILE A 37 6.19 12.43 8.22
N LYS A 38 5.41 13.47 7.97
CA LYS A 38 5.95 14.79 7.64
C LYS A 38 6.81 15.34 8.77
N LYS A 39 6.45 15.06 10.01
CA LYS A 39 7.23 15.48 11.18
C LYS A 39 8.51 14.67 11.37
N PHE A 40 8.46 13.35 11.15
CA PHE A 40 9.55 12.44 11.51
C PHE A 40 10.50 12.13 10.36
N ARG A 41 10.04 12.26 9.12
CA ARG A 41 10.78 11.80 7.94
C ARG A 41 12.15 12.49 7.79
N GLY A 42 12.22 13.79 8.03
CA GLY A 42 13.46 14.54 7.78
C GLY A 42 13.91 14.35 6.34
N LYS A 43 15.13 13.84 6.14
CA LYS A 43 15.71 13.53 4.83
C LYS A 43 15.64 12.03 4.49
N SER A 44 14.89 11.25 5.23
CA SER A 44 14.81 9.81 5.02
C SER A 44 13.98 9.47 3.79
N ASP A 45 14.39 8.43 3.09
CA ASP A 45 13.55 7.80 2.06
C ASP A 45 12.47 6.98 2.74
N LEU A 46 11.26 7.06 2.23
CA LEU A 46 10.10 6.40 2.82
C LEU A 46 9.47 5.44 1.82
N VAL A 47 9.24 4.21 2.27
CA VAL A 47 8.49 3.20 1.52
C VAL A 47 7.30 2.76 2.36
N ILE A 48 6.11 2.81 1.78
CA ILE A 48 4.90 2.27 2.40
C ILE A 48 4.55 0.97 1.69
N VAL A 49 4.43 -0.10 2.46
CA VAL A 49 3.97 -1.41 1.95
C VAL A 49 2.54 -1.59 2.45
N SER A 50 1.58 -1.50 1.56
CA SER A 50 0.17 -1.52 1.95
C SER A 50 -0.58 -2.70 1.37
N SER A 51 -1.40 -3.33 2.19
CA SER A 51 -2.46 -4.26 1.78
C SER A 51 -3.77 -3.48 1.63
N GLY A 52 -4.82 -4.15 1.18
CA GLY A 52 -6.16 -3.57 1.11
C GLY A 52 -6.74 -3.46 -0.29
N ALA A 53 -5.98 -3.83 -1.31
CA ALA A 53 -6.45 -3.76 -2.70
C ALA A 53 -7.69 -4.63 -2.95
N ILE A 54 -7.71 -5.84 -2.40
CA ILE A 54 -8.85 -6.76 -2.57
C ILE A 54 -10.10 -6.17 -1.91
N ALA A 55 -9.97 -5.68 -0.68
CA ALA A 55 -11.10 -5.10 0.04
C ALA A 55 -11.69 -3.89 -0.67
N LEU A 56 -10.84 -3.00 -1.18
CA LEU A 56 -11.27 -1.84 -1.95
C LEU A 56 -11.90 -2.26 -3.28
N GLY A 57 -11.31 -3.25 -3.96
CA GLY A 57 -11.85 -3.77 -5.21
C GLY A 57 -13.21 -4.42 -5.03
N GLN A 58 -13.39 -5.20 -3.98
CA GLN A 58 -14.68 -5.82 -3.66
C GLN A 58 -15.77 -4.76 -3.42
N ASN A 59 -15.42 -3.72 -2.68
CA ASN A 59 -16.36 -2.62 -2.42
C ASN A 59 -16.73 -1.88 -3.70
N TYR A 60 -15.74 -1.57 -4.52
CA TYR A 60 -15.96 -0.88 -5.79
C TYR A 60 -16.86 -1.69 -6.73
N LEU A 61 -16.63 -2.99 -6.81
CA LEU A 61 -17.40 -3.90 -7.66
C LEU A 61 -18.70 -4.40 -7.00
N LYS A 62 -18.92 -4.00 -5.75
CA LYS A 62 -20.10 -4.42 -4.95
C LYS A 62 -20.19 -5.94 -4.80
N ILE A 63 -19.06 -6.60 -4.64
CA ILE A 63 -18.98 -8.05 -4.42
C ILE A 63 -18.92 -8.31 -2.93
N LYS A 64 -19.93 -9.03 -2.40
CA LYS A 64 -20.06 -9.31 -0.96
C LYS A 64 -19.64 -10.73 -0.56
N LYS A 65 -19.04 -11.51 -1.45
CA LYS A 65 -18.64 -12.88 -1.16
C LYS A 65 -17.46 -12.94 -0.19
N LYS A 66 -17.56 -13.79 0.83
CA LYS A 66 -16.48 -13.96 1.82
C LYS A 66 -15.37 -14.87 1.31
N LYS A 67 -15.68 -15.86 0.48
CA LYS A 67 -14.70 -16.75 -0.14
C LYS A 67 -14.67 -16.49 -1.64
N ILE A 68 -13.52 -16.15 -2.14
CA ILE A 68 -13.30 -15.81 -3.54
C ILE A 68 -12.20 -16.71 -4.08
N LYS A 69 -12.40 -17.26 -5.28
CA LYS A 69 -11.36 -18.05 -5.95
C LYS A 69 -10.13 -17.19 -6.20
N LEU A 70 -8.95 -17.81 -6.24
CA LEU A 70 -7.68 -17.10 -6.40
C LEU A 70 -7.67 -16.19 -7.63
N GLU A 71 -8.14 -16.70 -8.76
CA GLU A 71 -8.18 -15.94 -10.02
C GLU A 71 -9.05 -14.69 -9.90
N MET A 72 -10.20 -14.83 -9.25
CA MET A 72 -11.11 -13.71 -8.99
C MET A 72 -10.47 -12.71 -8.02
N SER A 73 -9.78 -13.20 -7.00
CA SER A 73 -9.05 -12.33 -6.05
C SER A 73 -8.00 -11.49 -6.76
N GLN A 74 -7.27 -12.09 -7.68
CA GLN A 74 -6.25 -11.38 -8.45
C GLN A 74 -6.87 -10.31 -9.34
N ALA A 75 -7.99 -10.62 -9.99
CA ALA A 75 -8.72 -9.64 -10.81
C ALA A 75 -9.25 -8.50 -9.96
N ILE A 76 -9.84 -8.80 -8.81
CA ILE A 76 -10.37 -7.80 -7.88
C ILE A 76 -9.22 -6.94 -7.33
N ALA A 77 -8.10 -7.55 -6.99
CA ALA A 77 -6.93 -6.84 -6.49
C ALA A 77 -6.38 -5.87 -7.53
N SER A 78 -6.36 -6.25 -8.80
CA SER A 78 -5.86 -5.37 -9.87
C SER A 78 -6.72 -4.12 -10.01
N ILE A 79 -8.02 -4.24 -9.86
CA ILE A 79 -8.94 -3.10 -9.86
C ILE A 79 -8.76 -2.27 -8.59
N GLY A 80 -8.74 -2.93 -7.44
CA GLY A 80 -8.60 -2.25 -6.15
C GLY A 80 -7.26 -1.55 -5.98
N GLN A 81 -6.21 -2.06 -6.62
CA GLN A 81 -4.88 -1.45 -6.54
C GLN A 81 -4.85 -0.03 -7.11
N ILE A 82 -5.58 0.21 -8.18
CA ILE A 82 -5.70 1.56 -8.76
C ILE A 82 -6.33 2.51 -7.74
N HIS A 83 -7.38 2.06 -7.06
CA HIS A 83 -8.05 2.87 -6.03
C HIS A 83 -7.16 3.10 -4.83
N LEU A 84 -6.46 2.05 -4.37
CA LEU A 84 -5.57 2.14 -3.22
C LEU A 84 -4.44 3.15 -3.48
N ALA A 85 -3.74 3.00 -4.59
CA ALA A 85 -2.66 3.90 -4.96
C ALA A 85 -3.17 5.33 -5.15
N GLY A 86 -4.33 5.49 -5.79
CA GLY A 86 -4.94 6.80 -6.01
C GLY A 86 -5.32 7.51 -4.72
N GLU A 87 -5.85 6.77 -3.73
CA GLU A 87 -6.21 7.34 -2.44
C GLU A 87 -4.96 7.82 -1.68
N PHE A 88 -3.89 7.02 -1.68
CA PHE A 88 -2.62 7.44 -1.09
C PHE A 88 -2.07 8.68 -1.79
N GLN A 89 -2.05 8.66 -3.11
CA GLN A 89 -1.52 9.78 -3.90
C GLN A 89 -2.24 11.08 -3.59
N LYS A 90 -3.58 11.06 -3.56
CA LYS A 90 -4.39 12.25 -3.28
C LYS A 90 -4.05 12.85 -1.91
N LEU A 91 -3.91 12.00 -0.89
CA LEU A 91 -3.63 12.46 0.46
C LEU A 91 -2.22 12.99 0.60
N PHE A 92 -1.23 12.31 0.02
CA PHE A 92 0.15 12.80 0.05
C PHE A 92 0.32 14.11 -0.71
N ASP A 93 -0.38 14.26 -1.85
CA ASP A 93 -0.34 15.50 -2.63
C ASP A 93 -0.82 16.72 -1.82
N LYS A 94 -1.81 16.53 -0.95
CA LYS A 94 -2.28 17.61 -0.06
C LYS A 94 -1.17 18.13 0.85
N TYR A 95 -0.19 17.30 1.17
CA TYR A 95 0.93 17.66 2.03
C TYR A 95 2.22 17.89 1.23
N LYS A 96 2.08 18.06 -0.09
CA LYS A 96 3.20 18.36 -1.01
C LYS A 96 4.27 17.27 -1.02
N ILE A 97 3.86 16.03 -0.85
CA ILE A 97 4.73 14.87 -0.91
C ILE A 97 4.38 14.08 -2.17
N LYS A 98 5.34 13.95 -3.06
CA LYS A 98 5.16 13.19 -4.30
C LYS A 98 5.33 11.70 -4.02
N THR A 99 4.52 10.88 -4.68
CA THR A 99 4.53 9.43 -4.51
C THR A 99 4.71 8.74 -5.84
N SER A 100 5.30 7.57 -5.80
CA SER A 100 5.37 6.66 -6.93
C SER A 100 4.99 5.27 -6.46
N GLN A 101 4.55 4.42 -7.37
CA GLN A 101 4.12 3.06 -7.05
C GLN A 101 5.06 2.05 -7.65
N ILE A 102 5.39 1.04 -6.85
CA ILE A 102 6.15 -0.13 -7.29
C ILE A 102 5.29 -1.35 -7.01
N LEU A 103 5.06 -2.16 -8.05
CA LEU A 103 4.35 -3.41 -7.93
C LEU A 103 5.35 -4.56 -7.96
N ILE A 104 5.30 -5.38 -6.92
CA ILE A 104 6.20 -6.54 -6.78
C ILE A 104 5.34 -7.78 -6.64
N SER A 105 5.62 -8.80 -7.44
CA SER A 105 5.02 -10.12 -7.32
C SER A 105 6.01 -11.10 -6.70
N PRO A 106 5.54 -12.24 -6.16
CA PRO A 106 6.43 -13.29 -5.70
C PRO A 106 7.37 -13.79 -6.81
N ASP A 107 6.90 -13.83 -8.04
CA ASP A 107 7.70 -14.28 -9.19
C ASP A 107 8.89 -13.36 -9.44
N ASP A 108 8.71 -12.04 -9.32
CA ASP A 108 9.81 -11.07 -9.47
C ASP A 108 10.93 -11.34 -8.48
N THR A 109 10.56 -11.62 -7.24
CA THR A 109 11.52 -11.90 -6.17
C THR A 109 12.26 -13.22 -6.45
N GLU A 110 11.56 -14.24 -6.91
CA GLU A 110 12.11 -15.54 -7.22
C GLU A 110 13.09 -15.47 -8.40
N GLN A 111 12.72 -14.79 -9.47
CA GLN A 111 13.58 -14.61 -10.64
C GLN A 111 14.86 -13.86 -10.27
N ARG A 112 14.74 -12.82 -9.46
CA ARG A 112 15.90 -12.06 -8.99
C ARG A 112 16.83 -12.94 -8.17
N ARG A 113 16.29 -13.78 -7.29
CA ARG A 113 17.06 -14.71 -6.48
C ARG A 113 17.79 -15.71 -7.34
N ARG A 114 17.15 -16.27 -8.36
CA ARG A 114 17.77 -17.21 -9.31
C ARG A 114 18.93 -16.55 -10.07
N ALA A 115 18.72 -15.33 -10.54
CA ALA A 115 19.76 -14.58 -11.25
C ALA A 115 20.99 -14.35 -10.37
N LEU A 116 20.79 -14.03 -9.09
CA LEU A 116 21.88 -13.84 -8.14
C LEU A 116 22.62 -15.15 -7.83
N ASN A 117 21.91 -16.28 -7.80
CA ASN A 117 22.51 -17.58 -7.50
C ASN A 117 23.33 -18.16 -8.66
N VAL A 118 23.07 -17.71 -9.87
CA VAL A 118 23.79 -18.18 -11.07
C VAL A 118 25.15 -17.49 -11.23
N ARG A 119 25.36 -16.40 -10.53
CA ARG A 119 26.66 -15.73 -10.50
C ARG A 119 27.62 -16.49 -9.63
#